data_91516b0e6497a48b06a96f5e46874284
#
_entry.id   91516b0e6497a48b06a96f5e46874284
#
_cell.length_a   1.000
_cell.length_b   1.000
_cell.length_c   1.000
_cell.angle_alpha   90.00
_cell.angle_beta   90.00
_cell.angle_gamma   90.00
#
_symmetry.space_group_name_H-M   'P 1'
#
loop_
_entity.id
_entity.type
_entity.pdbx_description
1 polymer ?
#
loop_
_entity_poly.entity_id
_entity_poly.type
_entity_poly.pdbx_seq_one_letter_code
_entity_poly.pdbx_strand_id
1 'polypeptide(L)'
;MFTKIGTISVGVSNQDKALDFYVNKLGFEKIDDQPMSETERWVEVAPPGAQTHLMLGLRGQSGGDKTGFTGYVLHTDNIEETCETLKARGVTLSKELSTEPWGKWAQFTDPDGNEFGIWAPAW
;
A
#
# COMPACT_ATOMS: atom_id res chain seq x y z
N MET A 1 -10.86 -11.29 -23.35
CA MET A 1 -9.60 -11.60 -22.66
C MET A 1 -9.49 -10.69 -21.44
N PHE A 2 -8.38 -10.70 -20.78
CA PHE A 2 -8.22 -9.92 -19.54
C PHE A 2 -8.34 -8.42 -19.79
N THR A 3 -8.82 -7.67 -18.80
CA THR A 3 -9.05 -6.23 -18.93
C THR A 3 -8.09 -5.39 -18.09
N LYS A 4 -7.57 -5.93 -16.97
CA LYS A 4 -6.66 -5.19 -16.07
C LYS A 4 -6.11 -6.12 -15.00
N ILE A 5 -5.09 -5.66 -14.29
CA ILE A 5 -4.72 -6.24 -13.01
C ILE A 5 -5.65 -5.60 -11.98
N GLY A 6 -6.68 -6.34 -11.54
CA GLY A 6 -7.72 -5.78 -10.68
C GLY A 6 -7.37 -5.74 -9.21
N THR A 7 -6.70 -6.79 -8.72
CA THR A 7 -6.38 -6.94 -7.30
C THR A 7 -4.97 -7.44 -7.11
N ILE A 8 -4.24 -6.79 -6.21
CA ILE A 8 -2.95 -7.25 -5.69
C ILE A 8 -3.10 -7.39 -4.18
N SER A 9 -2.23 -8.14 -3.52
CA SER A 9 -2.43 -8.40 -2.08
C SER A 9 -1.15 -8.28 -1.27
N VAL A 10 -1.32 -7.98 0.01
CA VAL A 10 -0.26 -8.04 1.02
C VAL A 10 -0.78 -8.84 2.21
N GLY A 11 0.15 -9.45 2.96
CA GLY A 11 -0.17 -10.15 4.20
C GLY A 11 -0.12 -9.21 5.39
N VAL A 12 -1.15 -9.23 6.22
CA VAL A 12 -1.24 -8.41 7.43
C VAL A 12 -1.59 -9.29 8.62
N SER A 13 -1.16 -8.87 9.81
CA SER A 13 -1.43 -9.62 11.04
C SER A 13 -2.81 -9.31 11.62
N ASN A 14 -3.36 -8.14 11.30
CA ASN A 14 -4.63 -7.66 11.83
C ASN A 14 -5.29 -6.76 10.79
N GLN A 15 -6.45 -7.17 10.28
CA GLN A 15 -7.11 -6.44 9.20
C GLN A 15 -7.64 -5.06 9.63
N ASP A 16 -8.09 -4.91 10.87
CA ASP A 16 -8.56 -3.61 11.36
C ASP A 16 -7.42 -2.61 11.54
N LYS A 17 -6.28 -3.06 12.04
CA LYS A 17 -5.09 -2.21 12.15
C LYS A 17 -4.55 -1.84 10.78
N ALA A 18 -4.58 -2.78 9.84
CA ALA A 18 -4.17 -2.51 8.46
C ALA A 18 -5.09 -1.46 7.83
N LEU A 19 -6.41 -1.60 7.99
CA LEU A 19 -7.36 -0.60 7.50
C LEU A 19 -7.06 0.79 8.05
N ASP A 20 -6.77 0.90 9.35
CA ASP A 20 -6.42 2.18 9.96
C ASP A 20 -5.20 2.79 9.29
N PHE A 21 -4.18 1.99 9.04
CA PHE A 21 -2.96 2.46 8.38
C PHE A 21 -3.23 2.93 6.95
N TYR A 22 -3.84 2.06 6.13
CA TYR A 22 -4.01 2.36 4.70
C TYR A 22 -5.03 3.48 4.47
N VAL A 23 -6.09 3.54 5.26
CA VAL A 23 -7.12 4.57 5.09
C VAL A 23 -6.70 5.87 5.76
N ASN A 24 -6.31 5.83 7.03
CA ASN A 24 -6.09 7.06 7.79
C ASN A 24 -4.69 7.64 7.62
N LYS A 25 -3.67 6.82 7.38
CA LYS A 25 -2.31 7.31 7.19
C LYS A 25 -1.92 7.49 5.74
N LEU A 26 -2.33 6.56 4.87
CA LEU A 26 -2.02 6.68 3.44
C LEU A 26 -3.08 7.44 2.64
N GLY A 27 -4.27 7.62 3.19
CA GLY A 27 -5.35 8.31 2.48
C GLY A 27 -6.07 7.45 1.44
N PHE A 28 -5.94 6.13 1.55
CA PHE A 28 -6.68 5.23 0.66
C PHE A 28 -8.16 5.19 1.05
N GLU A 29 -8.99 4.79 0.10
CA GLU A 29 -10.40 4.50 0.36
C GLU A 29 -10.60 3.03 0.64
N LYS A 30 -11.51 2.69 1.55
CA LYS A 30 -11.96 1.32 1.73
C LYS A 30 -12.94 1.00 0.60
N ILE A 31 -12.56 0.07 -0.25
CA ILE A 31 -13.35 -0.31 -1.43
C ILE A 31 -14.34 -1.42 -1.09
N ASP A 32 -13.91 -2.41 -0.31
CA ASP A 32 -14.74 -3.55 0.05
C ASP A 32 -14.34 -4.09 1.41
N ASP A 33 -15.29 -4.67 2.13
CA ASP A 33 -15.05 -5.30 3.43
C ASP A 33 -16.19 -6.29 3.67
N GLN A 34 -15.95 -7.55 3.30
CA GLN A 34 -16.96 -8.61 3.33
C GLN A 34 -16.48 -9.80 4.14
N PRO A 35 -17.38 -10.48 4.87
CA PRO A 35 -17.02 -11.76 5.46
C PRO A 35 -16.59 -12.75 4.38
N MET A 36 -15.48 -13.45 4.62
CA MET A 36 -14.97 -14.46 3.70
C MET A 36 -14.92 -15.83 4.35
N SER A 37 -14.55 -15.89 5.64
CA SER A 37 -14.54 -17.10 6.44
C SER A 37 -14.79 -16.72 7.90
N GLU A 38 -14.73 -17.69 8.82
CA GLU A 38 -14.87 -17.43 10.25
C GLU A 38 -13.73 -16.60 10.81
N THR A 39 -12.56 -16.64 10.16
CA THR A 39 -11.33 -16.00 10.65
C THR A 39 -10.86 -14.82 9.82
N GLU A 40 -11.42 -14.63 8.63
CA GLU A 40 -10.90 -13.63 7.69
C GLU A 40 -12.02 -12.90 6.96
N ARG A 41 -11.80 -11.63 6.69
CA ARG A 41 -12.65 -10.80 5.82
C ARG A 41 -11.93 -10.56 4.50
N TRP A 42 -12.71 -10.36 3.43
CA TRP A 42 -12.18 -9.83 2.17
C TRP A 42 -12.15 -8.31 2.29
N VAL A 43 -10.96 -7.73 2.41
CA VAL A 43 -10.80 -6.29 2.62
C VAL A 43 -9.96 -5.72 1.49
N GLU A 44 -10.51 -4.74 0.76
CA GLU A 44 -9.80 -4.04 -0.31
C GLU A 44 -9.75 -2.56 -0.03
N VAL A 45 -8.60 -1.97 -0.30
CA VAL A 45 -8.35 -0.53 -0.25
C VAL A 45 -7.68 -0.09 -1.54
N ALA A 46 -7.77 1.20 -1.86
CA ALA A 46 -7.10 1.74 -3.03
C ALA A 46 -6.97 3.26 -2.91
N PRO A 47 -6.00 3.88 -3.59
CA PRO A 47 -6.03 5.33 -3.79
C PRO A 47 -7.35 5.74 -4.43
N PRO A 48 -7.90 6.93 -4.10
CA PRO A 48 -9.16 7.37 -4.67
C PRO A 48 -9.16 7.28 -6.21
N GLY A 49 -10.17 6.62 -6.77
CA GLY A 49 -10.34 6.49 -8.22
C GLY A 49 -9.45 5.46 -8.90
N ALA A 50 -8.61 4.74 -8.16
CA ALA A 50 -7.73 3.74 -8.76
C ALA A 50 -8.49 2.51 -9.23
N GLN A 51 -8.04 1.93 -10.36
CA GLN A 51 -8.65 0.72 -10.92
C GLN A 51 -8.09 -0.57 -10.31
N THR A 52 -6.86 -0.53 -9.82
CA THR A 52 -6.24 -1.67 -9.15
C THR A 52 -6.41 -1.50 -7.64
N HIS A 53 -6.92 -2.53 -6.98
CA HIS A 53 -7.16 -2.50 -5.55
C HIS A 53 -6.16 -3.37 -4.81
N LEU A 54 -5.86 -3.00 -3.57
CA LEU A 54 -4.96 -3.75 -2.69
C LEU A 54 -5.80 -4.52 -1.68
N MET A 55 -5.68 -5.85 -1.69
CA MET A 55 -6.36 -6.72 -0.73
C MET A 55 -5.46 -6.91 0.49
N LEU A 56 -6.03 -6.66 1.67
CA LEU A 56 -5.35 -6.83 2.96
C LEU A 56 -5.74 -8.20 3.50
N GLY A 57 -4.97 -9.23 3.13
CA GLY A 57 -5.24 -10.60 3.53
C GLY A 57 -4.48 -10.99 4.80
N LEU A 58 -5.09 -11.83 5.63
CA LEU A 58 -4.39 -12.31 6.83
C LEU A 58 -3.17 -13.14 6.46
N ARG A 59 -2.06 -12.87 7.14
CA ARG A 59 -0.83 -13.60 6.96
C ARG A 59 -1.06 -15.08 7.30
N GLY A 60 -0.51 -15.97 6.48
CA GLY A 60 -0.75 -17.41 6.61
C GLY A 60 -2.08 -17.88 6.04
N GLN A 61 -2.90 -16.95 5.55
CA GLN A 61 -4.16 -17.23 4.85
C GLN A 61 -4.09 -16.56 3.48
N SER A 62 -5.09 -15.76 3.09
CA SER A 62 -5.10 -15.16 1.75
C SER A 62 -3.99 -14.14 1.53
N GLY A 63 -3.40 -13.59 2.59
CA GLY A 63 -2.29 -12.64 2.51
C GLY A 63 -0.93 -13.28 2.26
N GLY A 64 -0.81 -14.60 2.38
CA GLY A 64 0.46 -15.29 2.25
C GLY A 64 1.42 -15.00 3.40
N ASP A 65 2.70 -15.36 3.22
CA ASP A 65 3.71 -15.27 4.27
C ASP A 65 4.84 -14.30 3.95
N LYS A 66 4.82 -13.66 2.77
CA LYS A 66 5.90 -12.78 2.35
C LYS A 66 5.88 -11.47 3.11
N THR A 67 7.08 -10.92 3.36
CA THR A 67 7.28 -9.59 3.92
C THR A 67 8.43 -8.91 3.17
N GLY A 68 8.66 -7.64 3.42
CA GLY A 68 9.68 -6.87 2.74
C GLY A 68 9.13 -6.17 1.49
N PHE A 69 10.00 -5.91 0.52
CA PHE A 69 9.59 -5.13 -0.65
C PHE A 69 8.60 -5.92 -1.53
N THR A 70 7.44 -5.32 -1.72
CA THR A 70 6.32 -5.96 -2.45
C THR A 70 6.50 -5.93 -3.96
N GLY A 71 7.31 -5.02 -4.48
CA GLY A 71 7.36 -4.73 -5.90
C GLY A 71 6.26 -3.77 -6.36
N TYR A 72 5.38 -3.36 -5.48
CA TYR A 72 4.29 -2.44 -5.80
C TYR A 72 4.78 -1.00 -5.68
N VAL A 73 4.44 -0.19 -6.66
CA VAL A 73 4.89 1.20 -6.75
C VAL A 73 3.68 2.11 -6.82
N LEU A 74 3.60 3.04 -5.88
CA LEU A 74 2.55 4.05 -5.85
C LEU A 74 3.08 5.32 -6.53
N HIS A 75 2.29 5.87 -7.43
CA HIS A 75 2.67 7.09 -8.15
C HIS A 75 2.07 8.30 -7.46
N THR A 76 2.80 9.40 -7.48
CA THR A 76 2.34 10.69 -6.97
C THR A 76 2.82 11.80 -7.88
N ASP A 77 2.07 12.90 -7.90
CA ASP A 77 2.47 14.09 -8.68
C ASP A 77 3.46 14.96 -7.92
N ASN A 78 3.50 14.84 -6.59
CA ASN A 78 4.39 15.63 -5.74
C ASN A 78 4.93 14.73 -4.62
N ILE A 79 6.09 14.10 -4.89
CA ILE A 79 6.68 13.15 -3.97
C ILE A 79 7.26 13.82 -2.72
N GLU A 80 7.73 15.06 -2.83
CA GLU A 80 8.25 15.80 -1.67
C GLU A 80 7.15 16.00 -0.64
N GLU A 81 5.99 16.49 -1.07
CA GLU A 81 4.83 16.68 -0.20
C GLU A 81 4.31 15.35 0.34
N THR A 82 4.25 14.33 -0.52
CA THR A 82 3.80 12.99 -0.12
C THR A 82 4.68 12.43 0.99
N CYS A 83 5.99 12.51 0.85
CA CYS A 83 6.92 12.01 1.88
C CYS A 83 6.79 12.80 3.19
N GLU A 84 6.66 14.11 3.13
CA GLU A 84 6.46 14.94 4.32
C GLU A 84 5.16 14.60 5.04
N THR A 85 4.08 14.41 4.28
CA THR A 85 2.78 14.04 4.83
C THR A 85 2.85 12.69 5.52
N LEU A 86 3.47 11.69 4.88
CA LEU A 86 3.61 10.36 5.45
C LEU A 86 4.41 10.41 6.76
N LYS A 87 5.52 11.13 6.79
CA LYS A 87 6.32 11.29 8.01
C LYS A 87 5.51 11.97 9.12
N ALA A 88 4.76 13.01 8.79
CA ALA A 88 3.92 13.72 9.76
C ALA A 88 2.85 12.81 10.35
N ARG A 89 2.40 11.82 9.61
CA ARG A 89 1.41 10.83 10.07
C ARG A 89 2.04 9.61 10.73
N GLY A 90 3.35 9.62 10.94
CA GLY A 90 4.06 8.53 11.62
C GLY A 90 4.39 7.33 10.74
N VAL A 91 4.33 7.47 9.43
CA VAL A 91 4.74 6.41 8.51
C VAL A 91 6.27 6.39 8.39
N THR A 92 6.84 5.20 8.49
CA THR A 92 8.29 5.02 8.37
C THR A 92 8.69 4.92 6.91
N LEU A 93 9.63 5.77 6.48
CA LEU A 93 10.24 5.66 5.16
C LEU A 93 11.43 4.70 5.27
N SER A 94 11.36 3.56 4.60
CA SER A 94 12.46 2.60 4.55
C SER A 94 13.57 3.06 3.61
N LYS A 95 13.24 3.93 2.65
CA LYS A 95 14.21 4.67 1.84
C LYS A 95 13.75 6.11 1.70
N GLU A 96 14.63 7.04 2.04
CA GLU A 96 14.36 8.46 1.90
C GLU A 96 14.33 8.88 0.42
N LEU A 97 13.69 10.00 0.15
CA LEU A 97 13.56 10.53 -1.20
C LEU A 97 14.92 10.69 -1.87
N SER A 98 15.04 10.17 -3.06
CA SER A 98 16.22 10.35 -3.92
C SER A 98 15.79 10.72 -5.34
N THR A 99 16.66 11.42 -6.06
CA THR A 99 16.44 11.74 -7.47
C THR A 99 17.34 10.85 -8.31
N GLU A 100 16.72 10.10 -9.22
CA GLU A 100 17.39 9.15 -10.08
C GLU A 100 17.19 9.54 -11.54
N PRO A 101 17.99 9.00 -12.48
CA PRO A 101 17.80 9.29 -13.91
C PRO A 101 16.38 8.94 -14.41
N TRP A 102 15.75 7.93 -13.81
CA TRP A 102 14.44 7.41 -14.21
C TRP A 102 13.28 8.00 -13.40
N GLY A 103 13.55 8.94 -12.49
CA GLY A 103 12.52 9.58 -11.69
C GLY A 103 12.95 9.77 -10.24
N LYS A 104 12.01 10.27 -9.45
CA LYS A 104 12.21 10.42 -8.00
C LYS A 104 11.62 9.21 -7.30
N TRP A 105 12.29 8.75 -6.25
CA TRP A 105 11.98 7.49 -5.57
C TRP A 105 12.08 7.61 -4.06
N ALA A 106 11.15 6.97 -3.37
CA ALA A 106 11.19 6.74 -1.93
C ALA A 106 10.53 5.40 -1.64
N GLN A 107 10.67 4.89 -0.44
CA GLN A 107 9.97 3.67 -0.02
C GLN A 107 9.43 3.86 1.39
N PHE A 108 8.26 3.28 1.67
CA PHE A 108 7.70 3.25 3.02
C PHE A 108 7.36 1.82 3.42
N THR A 109 7.19 1.63 4.72
CA THR A 109 6.86 0.35 5.32
C THR A 109 5.51 0.45 6.01
N ASP A 110 4.65 -0.57 5.83
CA ASP A 110 3.44 -0.69 6.62
C ASP A 110 3.74 -1.34 7.99
N PRO A 111 2.75 -1.44 8.91
CA PRO A 111 3.01 -2.02 10.23
C PRO A 111 3.47 -3.49 10.22
N ASP A 112 3.25 -4.21 9.14
CA ASP A 112 3.60 -5.61 9.01
C ASP A 112 4.91 -5.85 8.26
N GLY A 113 5.64 -4.77 7.94
CA GLY A 113 6.91 -4.88 7.23
C GLY A 113 6.78 -5.00 5.73
N ASN A 114 5.59 -4.77 5.17
CA ASN A 114 5.42 -4.71 3.72
C ASN A 114 5.93 -3.35 3.23
N GLU A 115 6.82 -3.34 2.25
CA GLU A 115 7.43 -2.13 1.73
C GLU A 115 6.92 -1.82 0.33
N PHE A 116 6.63 -0.55 0.09
CA PHE A 116 6.13 -0.05 -1.19
C PHE A 116 7.07 1.01 -1.73
N GLY A 117 7.21 1.03 -3.04
CA GLY A 117 7.89 2.15 -3.71
C GLY A 117 6.93 3.32 -3.90
N ILE A 118 7.48 4.53 -3.89
CA ILE A 118 6.79 5.76 -4.26
C ILE A 118 7.58 6.37 -5.42
N TRP A 119 6.89 6.68 -6.50
CA TRP A 119 7.54 7.22 -7.69
C TRP A 119 6.85 8.48 -8.18
N ALA A 120 7.66 9.43 -8.64
CA ALA A 120 7.21 10.60 -9.37
C ALA A 120 8.20 10.89 -10.49
N PRO A 121 7.76 11.54 -11.59
CA PRO A 121 8.71 11.94 -12.62
C PRO A 121 9.73 12.95 -12.07
N ALA A 122 10.96 12.87 -12.56
CA ALA A 122 12.02 13.83 -12.21
C ALA A 122 11.90 15.14 -13.00
N TRP A 123 10.99 15.15 -13.97
CA TRP A 123 10.80 16.26 -14.91
C TRP A 123 9.42 16.92 -14.78
#